data_8245389bc1555ea978a2f8a8de3adb3e
#
_entry.id   8245389bc1555ea978a2f8a8de3adb3e
#
_cell.length_a   1.000
_cell.length_b   1.000
_cell.length_c   1.000
_cell.angle_alpha   90.00
_cell.angle_beta   90.00
_cell.angle_gamma   90.00
#
_symmetry.space_group_name_H-M   'P 1'
#
loop_
_entity.id
_entity.type
_entity.pdbx_description
1 polymer ?
#
loop_
_entity_poly.entity_id
_entity_poly.type
_entity_poly.pdbx_seq_one_letter_code
_entity_poly.pdbx_strand_id
1 'polypeptide(L)' 'MTLNELYRAAKTALEPVTEDPTFEAACLLEHFCGANRTELLLHGDKPAESEAEQAVLSALEKRK' A
#
# COMPACT_ATOMS: atom_id res chain seq x y z
N MET A 1 -6.32 -4.51 -8.38
CA MET A 1 -4.85 -4.46 -8.24
C MET A 1 -4.36 -5.57 -7.33
N THR A 2 -3.20 -6.12 -7.63
CA THR A 2 -2.56 -7.05 -6.69
C THR A 2 -1.97 -6.26 -5.52
N LEU A 3 -1.61 -6.99 -4.46
CA LEU A 3 -0.98 -6.35 -3.31
C LEU A 3 0.32 -5.66 -3.71
N ASN A 4 1.11 -6.28 -4.58
CA ASN A 4 2.34 -5.67 -5.08
C ASN A 4 2.08 -4.40 -5.88
N GLU A 5 1.06 -4.42 -6.72
CA GLU A 5 0.70 -3.23 -7.49
C GLU A 5 0.23 -2.11 -6.58
N LEU A 6 -0.58 -2.44 -5.58
CA LEU A 6 -1.07 -1.45 -4.63
C LEU A 6 0.09 -0.87 -3.80
N TYR A 7 1.02 -1.72 -3.38
CA TYR A 7 2.21 -1.28 -2.67
C TYR A 7 3.04 -0.30 -3.51
N ARG A 8 3.26 -0.63 -4.78
CA ARG A 8 4.03 0.24 -5.68
C ARG A 8 3.32 1.57 -5.92
N ALA A 9 2.01 1.52 -6.08
CA ALA A 9 1.23 2.75 -6.26
C ALA A 9 1.33 3.63 -5.03
N ALA A 10 1.24 3.04 -3.84
CA ALA A 10 1.37 3.77 -2.59
C ALA A 10 2.76 4.37 -2.45
N LYS A 11 3.79 3.59 -2.73
CA LYS A 11 5.17 4.05 -2.66
C LYS A 11 5.42 5.23 -3.59
N THR A 12 4.96 5.12 -4.82
CA THR A 12 5.13 6.19 -5.81
C THR A 12 4.40 7.46 -5.38
N ALA A 13 3.18 7.33 -4.89
CA ALA A 13 2.40 8.47 -4.44
C ALA A 13 3.01 9.17 -3.23
N LEU A 14 3.68 8.41 -2.37
CA LEU A 14 4.27 8.95 -1.15
C LEU A 14 5.68 9.50 -1.35
N GLU A 15 6.34 9.19 -2.46
CA GLU A 15 7.71 9.66 -2.71
C GLU A 15 7.87 11.17 -2.53
N PRO A 16 7.00 12.02 -3.07
CA PRO A 16 7.15 13.46 -2.88
C PRO A 16 6.64 13.96 -1.52
N VAL A 17 5.99 13.12 -0.74
CA VAL A 17 5.32 13.53 0.49
C VAL A 17 6.13 13.16 1.73
N THR A 18 6.89 12.06 1.66
CA THR A 18 7.65 11.56 2.81
C THR A 18 9.06 11.17 2.40
N GLU A 19 9.98 11.20 3.35
CA GLU A 19 11.36 10.81 3.13
C GLU A 19 11.51 9.29 3.08
N ASP A 20 10.53 8.55 3.62
CA ASP A 20 10.58 7.09 3.64
C ASP A 20 9.28 6.50 3.08
N PRO A 21 9.08 6.61 1.76
CA PRO A 21 7.85 6.12 1.13
C PRO A 21 7.67 4.61 1.26
N THR A 22 8.76 3.86 1.30
CA THR A 22 8.71 2.41 1.45
C THR A 22 8.08 2.02 2.78
N PHE A 23 8.53 2.63 3.85
CA PHE A 23 8.01 2.37 5.18
C PHE A 23 6.54 2.79 5.31
N GLU A 24 6.22 3.98 4.83
CA GLU A 24 4.85 4.50 4.87
C GLU A 24 3.90 3.62 4.05
N ALA A 25 4.31 3.20 2.86
CA ALA A 25 3.49 2.33 2.03
C ALA A 25 3.25 0.99 2.70
N ALA A 26 4.29 0.42 3.31
CA ALA A 26 4.16 -0.84 4.03
C ALA A 26 3.19 -0.71 5.21
N CYS A 27 3.26 0.40 5.94
CA CYS A 27 2.35 0.67 7.05
C CYS A 27 0.90 0.78 6.58
N LEU A 28 0.68 1.46 5.46
CA LEU A 28 -0.67 1.61 4.92
C LEU A 28 -1.26 0.25 4.53
N LEU A 29 -0.48 -0.57 3.86
CA LEU A 29 -0.95 -1.90 3.45
C LEU A 29 -1.20 -2.78 4.66
N GLU A 30 -0.33 -2.72 5.66
CA GLU A 30 -0.54 -3.48 6.88
C GLU A 30 -1.82 -3.04 7.60
N HIS A 31 -2.05 -1.75 7.67
CA HIS A 31 -3.21 -1.20 8.37
C HIS A 31 -4.52 -1.52 7.65
N PHE A 32 -4.58 -1.34 6.34
CA PHE A 32 -5.82 -1.47 5.58
C PHE A 32 -6.04 -2.86 4.99
N CYS A 33 -4.97 -3.54 4.60
CA CYS A 33 -5.06 -4.87 3.96
C CYS A 33 -4.66 -5.99 4.89
N GLY A 34 -4.08 -5.67 6.05
CA GLY A 34 -3.56 -6.66 6.96
C GLY A 34 -2.34 -7.39 6.41
N ALA A 35 -1.69 -6.80 5.41
CA ALA A 35 -0.55 -7.41 4.73
C ALA A 35 0.75 -6.78 5.18
N ASN A 36 1.50 -7.46 6.04
CA ASN A 36 2.83 -7.00 6.45
C ASN A 36 3.86 -7.32 5.37
N ARG A 37 5.12 -6.98 5.62
CA ARG A 37 6.19 -7.21 4.64
C ARG A 37 6.31 -8.67 4.23
N THR A 38 6.17 -9.57 5.19
CA THR A 38 6.23 -11.01 4.92
C THR A 38 5.10 -11.42 3.99
N GLU A 39 3.89 -10.94 4.26
CA GLU A 39 2.74 -11.23 3.41
C GLU A 39 2.95 -10.69 1.99
N LEU A 40 3.51 -9.49 1.87
CA LEU A 40 3.80 -8.92 0.55
C LEU A 40 4.82 -9.77 -0.22
N LEU A 41 5.81 -10.32 0.46
CA LEU A 41 6.80 -11.18 -0.18
C LEU A 41 6.24 -12.52 -0.59
N LEU A 42 5.39 -13.11 0.26
CA LEU A 42 4.84 -14.44 0.01
C LEU A 42 3.59 -14.40 -0.88
N HIS A 43 2.76 -13.39 -0.73
CA HIS A 43 1.45 -13.32 -1.36
C HIS A 43 1.21 -12.01 -2.10
N GLY A 44 2.26 -11.34 -2.53
CA GLY A 44 2.15 -10.06 -3.22
C GLY A 44 1.43 -10.13 -4.56
N ASP A 45 1.35 -11.32 -5.16
CA ASP A 45 0.67 -11.53 -6.43
C ASP A 45 -0.83 -11.76 -6.28
N LYS A 46 -1.33 -11.85 -5.03
CA LYS A 46 -2.76 -12.01 -4.79
C LYS A 46 -3.47 -10.66 -4.96
N PRO A 47 -4.70 -10.67 -5.48
CA PRO A 47 -5.44 -9.43 -5.63
C PRO A 47 -5.82 -8.85 -4.27
N ALA A 48 -5.71 -7.53 -4.15
CA ALA A 48 -6.16 -6.83 -2.95
C ALA A 48 -7.68 -6.75 -2.96
N GLU A 49 -8.28 -6.78 -1.78
CA GLU A 49 -9.73 -6.62 -1.67
C GLU A 49 -10.13 -5.22 -2.10
N SER A 50 -11.28 -5.11 -2.78
CA SER A 50 -11.74 -3.81 -3.28
C SER A 50 -11.85 -2.77 -2.18
N GLU A 51 -12.39 -3.13 -1.02
CA GLU A 51 -12.54 -2.20 0.09
C GLU A 51 -11.18 -1.73 0.61
N ALA A 52 -10.24 -2.66 0.75
CA ALA A 52 -8.89 -2.33 1.22
C ALA A 52 -8.18 -1.44 0.21
N GLU A 53 -8.29 -1.77 -1.08
CA GLU A 53 -7.70 -0.97 -2.15
C GLU A 53 -8.24 0.45 -2.12
N GLN A 54 -9.55 0.61 -2.02
CA GLN A 54 -10.19 1.92 -1.95
C GLN A 54 -9.72 2.70 -0.72
N ALA A 55 -9.61 2.03 0.42
CA ALA A 55 -9.15 2.66 1.65
C ALA A 55 -7.72 3.18 1.52
N VAL A 56 -6.83 2.38 0.92
CA VAL A 56 -5.45 2.79 0.71
C VAL A 56 -5.39 3.98 -0.25
N LEU A 57 -6.11 3.91 -1.36
CA LEU A 57 -6.11 5.00 -2.33
C LEU A 57 -6.66 6.30 -1.74
N SER A 58 -7.72 6.20 -0.93
CA SER A 58 -8.26 7.36 -0.21
C SER A 58 -7.25 7.94 0.75
N ALA A 59 -6.56 7.09 1.50
CA ALA A 59 -5.54 7.55 2.44
C ALA A 59 -4.39 8.25 1.72
N LEU A 60 -4.00 7.75 0.55
CA LEU A 60 -2.97 8.37 -0.26
C LEU A 60 -3.37 9.78 -0.73
N GLU A 61 -4.63 9.92 -1.12
CA GLU A 61 -5.12 11.24 -1.54
C GLU A 61 -5.09 12.24 -0.41
N LYS A 62 -5.42 11.81 0.80
CA LYS A 62 -5.41 12.69 1.97
C LYS A 62 -4.00 13.13 2.35
N ARG A 63 -3.01 12.33 2.03
CA ARG A 63 -1.63 12.67 2.34
C ARG A 63 -0.99 13.62 1.32
N LYS A 64 -1.57 13.70 0.16
CA LYS A 64 -1.12 14.67 -0.83
C LYS A 64 -1.56 16.07 -0.44
#